data_f6dbd1f53a41e8fa4025007cb37fbf3e
#
_entry.id   f6dbd1f53a41e8fa4025007cb37fbf3e
#
_cell.length_a   1.000
_cell.length_b   1.000
_cell.length_c   1.000
_cell.angle_alpha   90.00
_cell.angle_beta   90.00
_cell.angle_gamma   90.00
#
_symmetry.space_group_name_H-M   'P 1'
#
loop_
_entity.id
_entity.type
_entity.pdbx_description
1 polymer ?
#
loop_
_entity_poly.entity_id
_entity_poly.type
_entity_poly.pdbx_seq_one_letter_code
_entity_poly.pdbx_strand_id
1 'polypeptide(L)'
;MMQVPTILMIRPASFGYNAETAANNFFQQDPGMPAADVQEKALEEFNKMVDLLRENEIEVLLIEDSREPPKPDAIFPNNWLSSTPDGKLFIFPMYAPSRRAEKREDIIDRLSADFEVKDLQDWSEYEVAGRFLEGTGSMVMDHRNQLIYAAISERTNLSVLEKFAVTNGYQ
;
A
#
# COMPACT_ATOMS: atom_id res chain seq x y z
N MET A 1 0.31 -18.95 -21.19
CA MET A 1 1.21 -17.79 -21.22
C MET A 1 1.70 -17.54 -19.81
N MET A 2 2.99 -17.41 -19.57
CA MET A 2 3.46 -16.88 -18.30
C MET A 2 3.01 -15.42 -18.22
N GLN A 3 2.21 -15.10 -17.24
CA GLN A 3 1.80 -13.72 -16.99
C GLN A 3 3.02 -12.96 -16.47
N VAL A 4 3.42 -11.92 -17.16
CA VAL A 4 4.52 -11.05 -16.69
C VAL A 4 4.01 -10.35 -15.44
N PRO A 5 4.73 -10.42 -14.31
CA PRO A 5 4.29 -9.74 -13.12
C PRO A 5 4.29 -8.22 -13.36
N THR A 6 3.15 -7.59 -13.09
CA THR A 6 3.00 -6.14 -13.18
C THR A 6 3.12 -5.54 -11.79
N ILE A 7 3.95 -4.52 -11.63
CA ILE A 7 4.13 -3.81 -10.37
C ILE A 7 3.37 -2.48 -10.42
N LEU A 8 2.42 -2.29 -9.48
CA LEU A 8 1.79 -0.99 -9.27
C LEU A 8 2.75 -0.06 -8.53
N MET A 9 2.99 1.11 -9.10
CA MET A 9 3.78 2.17 -8.48
C MET A 9 3.03 3.50 -8.54
N ILE A 10 2.98 4.21 -7.40
CA ILE A 10 2.37 5.54 -7.30
C ILE A 10 3.47 6.58 -7.28
N ARG A 11 3.53 7.45 -8.32
CA ARG A 11 4.51 8.54 -8.37
C ARG A 11 4.12 9.61 -7.36
N PRO A 12 4.95 9.89 -6.34
CA PRO A 12 4.56 10.75 -5.25
C PRO A 12 4.46 12.23 -5.68
N ALA A 13 3.37 12.89 -5.30
CA ALA A 13 3.16 14.32 -5.53
C ALA A 13 3.54 15.20 -4.33
N SER A 14 3.65 14.60 -3.13
CA SER A 14 3.90 15.30 -1.86
C SER A 14 4.66 14.42 -0.86
N PHE A 15 5.70 13.70 -1.33
CA PHE A 15 6.52 12.84 -0.46
C PHE A 15 7.23 13.68 0.61
N GLY A 16 7.22 13.18 1.84
CA GLY A 16 7.89 13.87 2.95
C GLY A 16 7.69 13.19 4.29
N TYR A 17 8.17 13.87 5.34
CA TYR A 17 7.98 13.42 6.70
C TYR A 17 6.49 13.47 7.08
N ASN A 18 5.96 12.32 7.51
CA ASN A 18 4.57 12.20 7.98
C ASN A 18 4.54 12.18 9.50
N ALA A 19 4.16 13.30 10.11
CA ALA A 19 4.09 13.43 11.56
C ALA A 19 3.09 12.47 12.22
N GLU A 20 2.03 12.05 11.50
CA GLU A 20 1.03 11.12 12.03
C GLU A 20 1.58 9.69 12.17
N THR A 21 2.51 9.31 11.31
CA THR A 21 3.11 7.97 11.32
C THR A 21 4.45 7.91 12.02
N ALA A 22 5.09 9.05 12.27
CA ALA A 22 6.44 9.13 12.84
C ALA A 22 6.58 8.45 14.22
N ALA A 23 5.54 8.52 15.04
CA ALA A 23 5.56 7.94 16.38
C ALA A 23 5.66 6.41 16.40
N ASN A 24 5.19 5.74 15.34
CA ASN A 24 5.16 4.29 15.23
C ASN A 24 5.83 3.74 13.94
N ASN A 25 6.57 4.59 13.23
CA ASN A 25 7.37 4.20 12.07
C ASN A 25 8.87 4.42 12.38
N PHE A 26 9.51 3.39 12.91
CA PHE A 26 10.93 3.43 13.29
C PHE A 26 11.87 3.82 12.12
N PHE A 27 11.49 3.52 10.91
CA PHE A 27 12.31 3.80 9.72
C PHE A 27 12.19 5.23 9.22
N GLN A 28 11.17 5.97 9.66
CA GLN A 28 10.97 7.34 9.25
C GLN A 28 11.78 8.28 10.13
N GLN A 29 12.62 9.09 9.50
CA GLN A 29 13.41 10.13 10.16
C GLN A 29 13.15 11.47 9.50
N ASP A 30 13.12 12.55 10.29
CA ASP A 30 13.08 13.89 9.73
C ASP A 30 14.46 14.16 9.06
N PRO A 31 14.49 14.40 7.74
CA PRO A 31 15.74 14.61 7.01
C PRO A 31 16.40 15.96 7.31
N GLY A 32 15.75 16.86 8.05
CA GLY A 32 16.29 18.19 8.38
C GLY A 32 16.53 19.09 7.17
N MET A 33 15.84 18.84 6.05
CA MET A 33 15.95 19.61 4.81
C MET A 33 14.57 20.12 4.34
N PRO A 34 14.56 21.15 3.45
CA PRO A 34 13.29 21.67 2.92
C PRO A 34 12.44 20.59 2.25
N ALA A 35 11.12 20.64 2.46
CA ALA A 35 10.18 19.65 1.90
C ALA A 35 10.26 19.56 0.36
N ALA A 36 10.54 20.68 -0.32
CA ALA A 36 10.72 20.69 -1.78
C ALA A 36 11.94 19.86 -2.22
N ASP A 37 13.04 19.93 -1.48
CA ASP A 37 14.26 19.18 -1.79
C ASP A 37 14.06 17.68 -1.52
N VAL A 38 13.29 17.34 -0.47
CA VAL A 38 12.92 15.95 -0.16
C VAL A 38 12.06 15.38 -1.29
N GLN A 39 11.05 16.12 -1.73
CA GLN A 39 10.17 15.72 -2.85
C GLN A 39 10.96 15.55 -4.15
N GLU A 40 11.87 16.46 -4.48
CA GLU A 40 12.67 16.39 -5.70
C GLU A 40 13.56 15.13 -5.71
N LYS A 41 14.25 14.86 -4.61
CA LYS A 41 15.08 13.66 -4.46
C LYS A 41 14.26 12.38 -4.53
N ALA A 42 13.10 12.35 -3.87
CA ALA A 42 12.20 11.19 -3.92
C ALA A 42 11.72 10.90 -5.35
N LEU A 43 11.38 11.95 -6.13
CA LEU A 43 11.02 11.80 -7.53
C LEU A 43 12.18 11.29 -8.39
N GLU A 44 13.40 11.77 -8.15
CA GLU A 44 14.58 11.30 -8.88
C GLU A 44 14.83 9.81 -8.62
N GLU A 45 14.81 9.38 -7.36
CA GLU A 45 15.01 7.97 -6.98
C GLU A 45 13.87 7.09 -7.50
N PHE A 46 12.63 7.56 -7.39
CA PHE A 46 11.45 6.88 -7.90
C PHE A 46 11.54 6.63 -9.41
N ASN A 47 11.88 7.67 -10.19
CA ASN A 47 12.00 7.54 -11.64
C ASN A 47 13.11 6.58 -12.02
N LYS A 48 14.27 6.64 -11.36
CA LYS A 48 15.38 5.67 -11.57
C LYS A 48 14.92 4.23 -11.30
N MET A 49 14.12 4.01 -10.25
CA MET A 49 13.58 2.69 -9.94
C MET A 49 12.62 2.20 -11.02
N VAL A 50 11.72 3.06 -11.50
CA VAL A 50 10.79 2.72 -12.59
C VAL A 50 11.56 2.36 -13.86
N ASP A 51 12.57 3.15 -14.22
CA ASP A 51 13.38 2.91 -15.41
C ASP A 51 14.14 1.59 -15.29
N LEU A 52 14.76 1.32 -14.13
CA LEU A 52 15.46 0.06 -13.87
C LEU A 52 14.55 -1.16 -13.95
N LEU A 53 13.32 -1.08 -13.45
CA LEU A 53 12.34 -2.16 -13.56
C LEU A 53 11.99 -2.44 -15.02
N ARG A 54 11.74 -1.39 -15.80
CA ARG A 54 11.40 -1.51 -17.22
C ARG A 54 12.56 -2.03 -18.07
N GLU A 55 13.79 -1.61 -17.78
CA GLU A 55 15.00 -2.12 -18.41
C GLU A 55 15.20 -3.62 -18.17
N ASN A 56 14.67 -4.14 -17.05
CA ASN A 56 14.67 -5.57 -16.73
C ASN A 56 13.37 -6.28 -17.13
N GLU A 57 12.63 -5.73 -18.08
CA GLU A 57 11.40 -6.33 -18.64
C GLU A 57 10.28 -6.55 -17.62
N ILE A 58 10.29 -5.79 -16.51
CA ILE A 58 9.20 -5.81 -15.53
C ILE A 58 8.18 -4.75 -15.93
N GLU A 59 6.94 -5.18 -16.08
CA GLU A 59 5.84 -4.26 -16.37
C GLU A 59 5.53 -3.39 -15.16
N VAL A 60 5.45 -2.07 -15.36
CA VAL A 60 5.12 -1.11 -14.30
C VAL A 60 3.85 -0.36 -14.66
N LEU A 61 2.80 -0.60 -13.89
CA LEU A 61 1.59 0.23 -13.88
C LEU A 61 1.88 1.47 -13.03
N LEU A 62 2.20 2.56 -13.72
CA LEU A 62 2.52 3.84 -13.09
C LEU A 62 1.28 4.71 -12.99
N ILE A 63 0.98 5.16 -11.79
CA ILE A 63 -0.12 6.09 -11.51
C ILE A 63 0.43 7.35 -10.85
N GLU A 64 0.00 8.50 -11.35
CA GLU A 64 0.36 9.79 -10.74
C GLU A 64 -0.46 10.04 -9.48
N ASP A 65 0.20 10.44 -8.41
CA ASP A 65 -0.52 10.90 -7.23
C ASP A 65 -1.05 12.34 -7.42
N SER A 66 -2.03 12.74 -6.61
CA SER A 66 -2.54 14.11 -6.56
C SER A 66 -1.90 14.91 -5.43
N ARG A 67 -1.69 16.21 -5.65
CA ARG A 67 -1.13 17.10 -4.64
C ARG A 67 -2.10 17.36 -3.48
N GLU A 68 -3.40 17.31 -3.76
CA GLU A 68 -4.45 17.57 -2.78
C GLU A 68 -5.38 16.36 -2.63
N PRO A 69 -5.68 15.93 -1.41
CA PRO A 69 -4.96 16.29 -0.18
C PRO A 69 -3.52 15.79 -0.20
N PRO A 70 -2.58 16.38 0.57
CA PRO A 70 -1.19 15.89 0.67
C PRO A 70 -1.14 14.47 1.22
N LYS A 71 -0.38 13.59 0.56
CA LYS A 71 -0.23 12.18 0.92
C LYS A 71 1.25 11.79 0.97
N PRO A 72 1.95 12.09 2.09
CA PRO A 72 3.39 11.89 2.20
C PRO A 72 3.86 10.46 1.94
N ASP A 73 3.01 9.47 2.24
CA ASP A 73 3.31 8.04 2.15
C ASP A 73 2.65 7.36 0.93
N ALA A 74 2.09 8.12 -0.03
CA ALA A 74 1.38 7.56 -1.19
C ALA A 74 2.24 6.61 -2.05
N ILE A 75 3.56 6.72 -1.98
CA ILE A 75 4.52 5.83 -2.64
C ILE A 75 4.42 4.37 -2.15
N PHE A 76 3.75 4.11 -1.01
CA PHE A 76 3.60 2.80 -0.39
C PHE A 76 2.17 2.23 -0.49
N PRO A 77 1.64 1.98 -1.70
CA PRO A 77 0.28 1.45 -1.87
C PRO A 77 0.11 0.07 -1.23
N ASN A 78 1.19 -0.68 -1.06
CA ASN A 78 1.23 -1.99 -0.43
C ASN A 78 0.74 -2.01 1.03
N ASN A 79 0.59 -0.87 1.68
CA ASN A 79 -0.01 -0.78 3.01
C ASN A 79 -1.53 -0.77 2.99
N TRP A 80 -2.15 -0.17 1.98
CA TRP A 80 -3.60 -0.08 1.90
C TRP A 80 -4.23 -1.01 0.84
N LEU A 81 -3.41 -1.56 -0.07
CA LEU A 81 -3.84 -2.38 -1.18
C LEU A 81 -2.98 -3.64 -1.30
N SER A 82 -3.60 -4.78 -1.58
CA SER A 82 -2.89 -5.95 -2.08
C SER A 82 -3.77 -6.80 -3.00
N SER A 83 -3.14 -7.58 -3.86
CA SER A 83 -3.81 -8.50 -4.76
C SER A 83 -3.26 -9.92 -4.64
N THR A 84 -4.05 -10.91 -5.06
CA THR A 84 -3.64 -12.31 -5.09
C THR A 84 -3.71 -12.87 -6.51
N PRO A 85 -2.95 -13.91 -6.82
CA PRO A 85 -2.96 -14.52 -8.16
C PRO A 85 -4.32 -15.10 -8.59
N ASP A 86 -5.20 -15.42 -7.64
CA ASP A 86 -6.55 -15.92 -7.90
C ASP A 86 -7.58 -14.81 -8.15
N GLY A 87 -7.13 -13.54 -8.18
CA GLY A 87 -7.96 -12.39 -8.55
C GLY A 87 -8.68 -11.70 -7.39
N LYS A 88 -8.23 -11.88 -6.16
CA LYS A 88 -8.72 -11.07 -5.04
C LYS A 88 -7.97 -9.75 -4.96
N LEU A 89 -8.70 -8.69 -4.61
CA LEU A 89 -8.16 -7.38 -4.33
C LEU A 89 -8.60 -6.95 -2.93
N PHE A 90 -7.64 -6.62 -2.07
CA PHE A 90 -7.90 -6.24 -0.68
C PHE A 90 -7.63 -4.77 -0.47
N ILE A 91 -8.57 -4.06 0.17
CA ILE A 91 -8.42 -2.70 0.65
C ILE A 91 -8.35 -2.76 2.18
N PHE A 92 -7.25 -2.30 2.75
CA PHE A 92 -6.98 -2.44 4.18
C PHE A 92 -7.33 -1.18 4.98
N PRO A 93 -7.79 -1.34 6.25
CA PRO A 93 -8.05 -0.22 7.16
C PRO A 93 -6.75 0.39 7.66
N MET A 94 -6.57 1.70 7.41
CA MET A 94 -5.37 2.47 7.71
C MET A 94 -5.47 3.19 9.07
N TYR A 95 -4.39 3.10 9.85
CA TYR A 95 -4.26 3.76 11.15
C TYR A 95 -4.26 5.29 11.01
N ALA A 96 -3.31 5.83 10.27
CA ALA A 96 -3.15 7.26 10.10
C ALA A 96 -4.23 7.86 9.20
N PRO A 97 -4.98 8.89 9.65
CA PRO A 97 -6.02 9.55 8.84
C PRO A 97 -5.50 10.06 7.49
N SER A 98 -4.30 10.64 7.44
CA SER A 98 -3.68 11.11 6.19
C SER A 98 -3.53 9.98 5.17
N ARG A 99 -3.24 8.76 5.60
CA ARG A 99 -3.08 7.60 4.72
C ARG A 99 -4.39 7.03 4.20
N ARG A 100 -5.51 7.32 4.83
CA ARG A 100 -6.84 6.93 4.33
C ARG A 100 -7.17 7.61 3.00
N ALA A 101 -6.64 8.82 2.77
CA ALA A 101 -6.77 9.54 1.51
C ALA A 101 -5.98 8.90 0.34
N GLU A 102 -5.08 7.96 0.63
CA GLU A 102 -4.37 7.19 -0.39
C GLU A 102 -5.26 6.15 -1.10
N LYS A 103 -6.37 5.73 -0.46
CA LYS A 103 -7.34 4.78 -0.99
C LYS A 103 -8.22 5.44 -2.05
N ARG A 104 -7.68 5.58 -3.25
CA ARG A 104 -8.31 6.26 -4.38
C ARG A 104 -9.15 5.30 -5.21
N GLU A 105 -10.40 5.66 -5.46
CA GLU A 105 -11.34 4.89 -6.28
C GLU A 105 -10.82 4.71 -7.71
N ASP A 106 -10.22 5.75 -8.31
CA ASP A 106 -9.68 5.66 -9.66
C ASP A 106 -8.55 4.63 -9.82
N ILE A 107 -7.78 4.38 -8.75
CA ILE A 107 -6.78 3.31 -8.73
C ILE A 107 -7.47 1.94 -8.70
N ILE A 108 -8.49 1.77 -7.86
CA ILE A 108 -9.25 0.53 -7.76
C ILE A 108 -9.97 0.23 -9.08
N ASP A 109 -10.60 1.23 -9.69
CA ASP A 109 -11.28 1.11 -10.98
C ASP A 109 -10.28 0.73 -12.08
N ARG A 110 -9.10 1.36 -12.09
CA ARG A 110 -8.05 1.06 -13.06
C ARG A 110 -7.55 -0.38 -12.92
N LEU A 111 -7.32 -0.85 -11.70
CA LEU A 111 -6.91 -2.24 -11.45
C LEU A 111 -8.00 -3.20 -11.86
N SER A 112 -9.27 -2.88 -11.59
CA SER A 112 -10.41 -3.72 -11.97
C SER A 112 -10.63 -3.79 -13.48
N ALA A 113 -10.24 -2.73 -14.21
CA ALA A 113 -10.33 -2.70 -15.67
C ALA A 113 -9.16 -3.42 -16.37
N ASP A 114 -7.95 -3.29 -15.83
CA ASP A 114 -6.73 -3.84 -16.44
C ASP A 114 -6.45 -5.30 -16.03
N PHE A 115 -6.99 -5.74 -14.90
CA PHE A 115 -6.76 -7.08 -14.35
C PHE A 115 -8.08 -7.79 -14.03
N GLU A 116 -8.07 -9.13 -14.08
CA GLU A 116 -9.24 -9.94 -13.77
C GLU A 116 -9.50 -9.98 -12.26
N VAL A 117 -10.06 -8.89 -11.70
CA VAL A 117 -10.50 -8.84 -10.30
C VAL A 117 -11.82 -9.58 -10.15
N LYS A 118 -11.82 -10.68 -9.38
CA LYS A 118 -12.99 -11.54 -9.13
C LYS A 118 -13.67 -11.26 -7.80
N ASP A 119 -12.90 -10.79 -6.83
CA ASP A 119 -13.36 -10.55 -5.45
C ASP A 119 -12.68 -9.30 -4.90
N LEU A 120 -13.43 -8.23 -4.75
CA LEU A 120 -12.97 -6.98 -4.11
C LEU A 120 -13.45 -6.98 -2.66
N GLN A 121 -12.51 -7.05 -1.73
CA GLN A 121 -12.79 -7.02 -0.30
C GLN A 121 -12.31 -5.71 0.32
N ASP A 122 -13.24 -4.84 0.67
CA ASP A 122 -12.95 -3.60 1.38
C ASP A 122 -13.14 -3.78 2.89
N TRP A 123 -12.03 -3.69 3.62
CA TRP A 123 -11.99 -3.80 5.08
C TRP A 123 -11.96 -2.44 5.78
N SER A 124 -12.13 -1.33 5.05
CA SER A 124 -12.06 0.04 5.59
C SER A 124 -13.11 0.33 6.66
N GLU A 125 -14.20 -0.44 6.74
CA GLU A 125 -15.22 -0.30 7.77
C GLU A 125 -14.65 -0.35 9.21
N TYR A 126 -13.54 -1.08 9.40
CA TYR A 126 -12.89 -1.20 10.72
C TYR A 126 -12.24 0.10 11.20
N GLU A 127 -11.96 1.04 10.31
CA GLU A 127 -11.41 2.36 10.68
C GLU A 127 -12.35 3.15 11.59
N VAL A 128 -13.66 3.02 11.38
CA VAL A 128 -14.68 3.68 12.20
C VAL A 128 -14.64 3.17 13.66
N ALA A 129 -14.29 1.90 13.84
CA ALA A 129 -14.14 1.27 15.14
C ALA A 129 -12.73 1.42 15.74
N GLY A 130 -11.83 2.18 15.09
CA GLY A 130 -10.44 2.34 15.53
C GLY A 130 -9.63 1.03 15.47
N ARG A 131 -9.95 0.15 14.54
CA ARG A 131 -9.26 -1.13 14.34
C ARG A 131 -8.60 -1.15 12.98
N PHE A 132 -7.33 -1.50 12.94
CA PHE A 132 -6.51 -1.36 11.74
C PHE A 132 -5.82 -2.68 11.39
N LEU A 133 -5.54 -2.84 10.10
CA LEU A 133 -4.75 -3.92 9.53
C LEU A 133 -4.14 -3.41 8.23
N GLU A 134 -2.90 -2.94 8.28
CA GLU A 134 -2.24 -2.32 7.13
C GLU A 134 -1.44 -3.37 6.35
N GLY A 135 -1.90 -3.86 5.24
CA GLY A 135 -1.21 -4.78 4.32
C GLY A 135 0.20 -5.23 4.76
N THR A 136 1.23 -4.86 4.03
CA THR A 136 2.62 -5.20 4.39
C THR A 136 3.19 -4.39 5.57
N GLY A 137 2.49 -3.36 6.05
CA GLY A 137 2.80 -2.67 7.31
C GLY A 137 2.42 -3.46 8.55
N SER A 138 1.54 -4.46 8.41
CA SER A 138 1.03 -5.30 9.50
C SER A 138 1.43 -6.76 9.36
N MET A 139 1.52 -7.28 8.12
CA MET A 139 1.61 -8.72 7.91
C MET A 139 2.39 -9.09 6.63
N VAL A 140 2.89 -10.32 6.63
CA VAL A 140 3.44 -10.99 5.45
C VAL A 140 2.58 -12.21 5.16
N MET A 141 2.06 -12.31 3.93
CA MET A 141 1.22 -13.42 3.48
C MET A 141 2.04 -14.43 2.68
N ASP A 142 2.15 -15.66 3.18
CA ASP A 142 2.65 -16.80 2.43
C ASP A 142 1.48 -17.47 1.71
N HIS A 143 1.21 -17.05 0.50
CA HIS A 143 0.09 -17.57 -0.30
C HIS A 143 0.21 -19.06 -0.60
N ARG A 144 1.42 -19.58 -0.71
CA ARG A 144 1.67 -21.00 -1.02
C ARG A 144 1.30 -21.92 0.13
N ASN A 145 1.66 -21.53 1.36
CA ASN A 145 1.42 -22.31 2.57
C ASN A 145 0.14 -21.86 3.30
N GLN A 146 -0.52 -20.81 2.82
CA GLN A 146 -1.72 -20.21 3.45
C GLN A 146 -1.46 -19.77 4.91
N LEU A 147 -0.32 -19.12 5.13
CA LEU A 147 0.09 -18.61 6.43
C LEU A 147 0.19 -17.08 6.41
N ILE A 148 -0.18 -16.46 7.53
CA ILE A 148 0.06 -15.04 7.78
C ILE A 148 0.98 -14.89 8.97
N TYR A 149 2.06 -14.16 8.78
CA TYR A 149 2.97 -13.72 9.84
C TYR A 149 2.70 -12.26 10.13
N ALA A 150 2.40 -11.91 11.38
CA ALA A 150 2.09 -10.55 11.77
C ALA A 150 2.67 -10.19 13.15
N ALA A 151 2.99 -8.90 13.33
CA ALA A 151 3.33 -8.34 14.63
C ALA A 151 2.18 -7.45 15.11
N ILE A 152 1.65 -7.72 16.29
CA ILE A 152 0.60 -6.91 16.91
C ILE A 152 1.14 -5.52 17.25
N SER A 153 0.45 -4.49 16.81
CA SER A 153 0.82 -3.09 16.97
C SER A 153 -0.41 -2.19 16.87
N GLU A 154 -0.22 -0.88 16.95
CA GLU A 154 -1.30 0.09 16.70
C GLU A 154 -1.88 -0.04 15.28
N ARG A 155 -1.10 -0.54 14.30
CA ARG A 155 -1.51 -0.77 12.92
C ARG A 155 -2.04 -2.17 12.66
N THR A 156 -2.00 -3.07 13.67
CA THR A 156 -2.34 -4.49 13.52
C THR A 156 -3.27 -4.91 14.66
N ASN A 157 -4.57 -4.88 14.40
CA ASN A 157 -5.57 -5.33 15.36
C ASN A 157 -5.79 -6.85 15.23
N LEU A 158 -5.61 -7.60 16.32
CA LEU A 158 -5.71 -9.05 16.33
C LEU A 158 -7.06 -9.55 15.80
N SER A 159 -8.17 -8.96 16.25
CA SER A 159 -9.50 -9.45 15.83
C SER A 159 -9.79 -9.23 14.34
N VAL A 160 -9.23 -8.18 13.74
CA VAL A 160 -9.33 -7.94 12.30
C VAL A 160 -8.45 -8.92 11.55
N LEU A 161 -7.22 -9.14 12.02
CA LEU A 161 -6.29 -10.11 11.45
C LEU A 161 -6.88 -11.53 11.44
N GLU A 162 -7.41 -11.99 12.57
CA GLU A 162 -8.05 -13.31 12.68
C GLU A 162 -9.22 -13.46 11.72
N LYS A 163 -10.09 -12.43 11.65
CA LYS A 163 -11.22 -12.44 10.72
C LYS A 163 -10.75 -12.45 9.26
N PHE A 164 -9.74 -11.64 8.91
CA PHE A 164 -9.15 -11.61 7.58
C PHE A 164 -8.57 -12.97 7.21
N ALA A 165 -7.79 -13.58 8.10
CA ALA A 165 -7.17 -14.88 7.90
C ALA A 165 -8.22 -15.96 7.64
N VAL A 166 -9.22 -16.08 8.53
CA VAL A 166 -10.30 -17.06 8.38
C VAL A 166 -11.10 -16.87 7.09
N THR A 167 -11.47 -15.61 6.78
CA THR A 167 -12.25 -15.29 5.57
C THR A 167 -11.51 -15.67 4.30
N ASN A 168 -10.17 -15.57 4.31
CA ASN A 168 -9.34 -15.79 3.13
C ASN A 168 -8.57 -17.12 3.14
N GLY A 169 -8.85 -18.01 4.11
CA GLY A 169 -8.30 -19.36 4.18
C GLY A 169 -6.84 -19.42 4.65
N TYR A 170 -6.39 -18.40 5.38
CA TYR A 170 -5.06 -18.38 6.02
C TYR A 170 -5.12 -18.86 7.47
N GLN A 171 -3.94 -19.28 7.96
CA GLN A 171 -3.67 -19.63 9.35
C GLN A 171 -2.69 -18.66 9.98
#